data_0fd049cb9217a1af32160f12aa6384d0
#
_entry.id   0fd049cb9217a1af32160f12aa6384d0
#
_cell.length_a   1.000
_cell.length_b   1.000
_cell.length_c   1.000
_cell.angle_alpha   90.00
_cell.angle_beta   90.00
_cell.angle_gamma   90.00
#
_symmetry.space_group_name_H-M   'P 1'
#
loop_
_entity.id
_entity.type
_entity.pdbx_description
1 polymer ?
#
loop_
_entity_poly.entity_id
_entity_poly.type
_entity_poly.pdbx_seq_one_letter_code
_entity_poly.pdbx_strand_id
1 'polypeptide(L)'
;MARYAAVATLLATTTTYDDLGVPTTTPTERKVYANEMSMGANAFYAAAQAGVHPSAVLQVRRCDYKDETRLRYGGKTLSVTRVQRTPDYVTLTCEEVTSDRG
;
A
#
# COMPACT_ATOMS: atom_id res chain seq x y z
N MET A 1 -14.05 -2.43 -16.92
CA MET A 1 -14.64 -3.03 -15.72
C MET A 1 -13.54 -3.41 -14.74
N ALA A 2 -13.63 -2.91 -13.54
CA ALA A 2 -12.63 -3.21 -12.54
C ALA A 2 -12.75 -4.66 -12.06
N ARG A 3 -11.63 -5.34 -11.99
CA ARG A 3 -11.57 -6.70 -11.48
C ARG A 3 -10.64 -6.75 -10.30
N TYR A 4 -11.15 -7.16 -9.16
CA TYR A 4 -10.33 -7.30 -7.96
C TYR A 4 -9.81 -8.74 -7.93
N ALA A 5 -8.97 -9.06 -8.93
CA ALA A 5 -8.49 -10.41 -9.14
C ALA A 5 -7.13 -10.69 -8.51
N ALA A 6 -6.41 -9.65 -8.12
CA ALA A 6 -5.12 -9.80 -7.47
C ALA A 6 -5.30 -9.69 -5.96
N VAL A 7 -4.33 -10.19 -5.22
CA VAL A 7 -4.35 -10.15 -3.76
C VAL A 7 -3.14 -9.35 -3.28
N ALA A 8 -3.40 -8.34 -2.46
CA ALA A 8 -2.36 -7.59 -1.79
C ALA A 8 -2.45 -7.84 -0.30
N THR A 9 -1.32 -7.87 0.38
CA THR A 9 -1.27 -8.02 1.82
C THR A 9 -0.96 -6.67 2.44
N LEU A 10 -1.93 -6.09 3.13
CA LEU A 10 -1.74 -4.81 3.81
C LEU A 10 -0.97 -5.06 5.10
N LEU A 11 0.09 -4.29 5.31
CA LEU A 11 0.98 -4.46 6.44
C LEU A 11 0.79 -3.31 7.41
N ALA A 12 0.59 -3.65 8.66
CA ALA A 12 0.39 -2.66 9.70
C ALA A 12 1.09 -3.14 10.97
N THR A 13 1.20 -2.25 11.94
CA THR A 13 1.71 -2.62 13.26
C THR A 13 0.69 -2.19 14.30
N THR A 14 0.54 -3.02 15.31
CA THR A 14 -0.31 -2.72 16.45
C THR A 14 0.57 -2.59 17.69
N THR A 15 0.44 -1.49 18.40
CA THR A 15 1.19 -1.28 19.62
C THR A 15 0.26 -1.54 20.81
N THR A 16 0.67 -2.45 21.68
CA THR A 16 -0.05 -2.73 22.91
C THR A 16 0.89 -2.46 24.09
N TYR A 17 0.32 -2.24 25.25
CA TYR A 17 1.07 -1.96 26.46
C TYR A 17 0.78 -3.04 27.49
N ASP A 18 1.84 -3.55 28.12
CA ASP A 18 1.66 -4.52 29.18
C ASP A 18 1.30 -3.82 30.50
N ASP A 19 1.21 -4.59 31.57
CA ASP A 19 0.85 -4.06 32.88
C ASP A 19 1.86 -3.05 33.41
N LEU A 20 3.08 -3.11 32.91
CA LEU A 20 4.15 -2.20 33.35
C LEU A 20 4.27 -0.99 32.41
N GLY A 21 3.39 -0.88 31.41
CA GLY A 21 3.43 0.23 30.48
C GLY A 21 4.47 0.08 29.39
N VAL A 22 5.04 -1.11 29.21
CA VAL A 22 6.05 -1.35 28.18
C VAL A 22 5.35 -1.58 26.85
N PRO A 23 5.68 -0.79 25.81
CA PRO A 23 5.05 -0.98 24.51
C PRO A 23 5.57 -2.23 23.80
N THR A 24 4.64 -2.97 23.22
CA THR A 24 4.97 -4.11 22.37
C THR A 24 4.36 -3.87 21.01
N THR A 25 5.19 -3.88 19.98
CA THR A 25 4.74 -3.67 18.61
C THR A 25 4.62 -5.02 17.91
N THR A 26 3.44 -5.31 17.44
CA THR A 26 3.16 -6.56 16.74
C THR A 26 2.79 -6.27 15.30
N PRO A 27 3.50 -6.87 14.32
CA PRO A 27 3.11 -6.70 12.93
C PRO A 27 1.83 -7.45 12.64
N THR A 28 0.97 -6.85 11.84
CA THR A 28 -0.26 -7.49 11.39
C THR A 28 -0.31 -7.50 9.88
N GLU A 29 -0.88 -8.54 9.33
CA GLU A 29 -1.04 -8.69 7.89
C GLU A 29 -2.50 -8.97 7.59
N ARG A 30 -3.01 -8.31 6.56
CA ARG A 30 -4.38 -8.48 6.17
C ARG A 30 -4.45 -8.55 4.66
N LYS A 31 -4.93 -9.67 4.14
CA LYS A 31 -5.05 -9.87 2.69
C LYS A 31 -6.33 -9.24 2.19
N VAL A 32 -6.22 -8.49 1.12
CA VAL A 32 -7.36 -7.85 0.48
C VAL A 32 -7.27 -8.06 -1.02
N TYR A 33 -8.41 -8.03 -1.68
CA TYR A 33 -8.43 -8.08 -3.14
C TYR A 33 -8.08 -6.71 -3.69
N ALA A 34 -7.28 -6.70 -4.74
CA ALA A 34 -6.83 -5.48 -5.36
C ALA A 34 -6.94 -5.59 -6.87
N ASN A 35 -7.06 -4.45 -7.52
CA ASN A 35 -7.03 -4.35 -8.96
C ASN A 35 -5.81 -3.53 -9.32
N GLU A 36 -4.88 -4.13 -10.08
CA GLU A 36 -3.70 -3.39 -10.50
C GLU A 36 -4.06 -2.51 -11.68
N MET A 37 -3.71 -1.23 -11.58
CA MET A 37 -4.04 -0.24 -12.57
C MET A 37 -2.80 0.21 -13.32
N SER A 38 -2.97 0.54 -14.59
CA SER A 38 -1.90 1.10 -15.39
C SER A 38 -1.78 2.58 -15.15
N MET A 39 -0.54 3.07 -15.04
CA MET A 39 -0.29 4.50 -14.96
C MET A 39 -0.03 5.03 -16.36
N GLY A 40 -0.70 6.12 -16.72
CA GLY A 40 -0.47 6.77 -17.98
C GLY A 40 0.93 7.37 -18.08
N ALA A 41 1.47 7.48 -19.29
CA ALA A 41 2.82 7.97 -19.48
C ALA A 41 3.04 9.36 -18.89
N ASN A 42 2.09 10.27 -19.10
CA ASN A 42 2.22 11.63 -18.57
C ASN A 42 2.27 11.65 -17.06
N ALA A 43 1.43 10.83 -16.42
CA ALA A 43 1.43 10.75 -14.96
C ALA A 43 2.74 10.13 -14.46
N PHE A 44 3.27 9.15 -15.19
CA PHE A 44 4.54 8.54 -14.81
C PHE A 44 5.68 9.55 -14.86
N TYR A 45 5.76 10.33 -15.93
CA TYR A 45 6.81 11.33 -16.06
C TYR A 45 6.68 12.43 -15.03
N ALA A 46 5.47 12.86 -14.73
CA ALA A 46 5.25 13.89 -13.71
C ALA A 46 5.70 13.38 -12.33
N ALA A 47 5.41 12.12 -12.02
CA ALA A 47 5.82 11.54 -10.75
C ALA A 47 7.35 11.43 -10.68
N ALA A 48 7.99 11.02 -11.76
CA ALA A 48 9.45 10.89 -11.79
C ALA A 48 10.14 12.23 -11.58
N GLN A 49 9.60 13.29 -12.16
CA GLN A 49 10.15 14.63 -11.98
C GLN A 49 10.02 15.11 -10.53
N ALA A 50 8.99 14.65 -9.84
CA ALA A 50 8.81 14.97 -8.42
C ALA A 50 9.62 14.05 -7.50
N GLY A 51 10.43 13.16 -8.06
CA GLY A 51 11.22 12.24 -7.26
C GLY A 51 10.51 10.98 -6.85
N VAL A 52 9.34 10.72 -7.41
CA VAL A 52 8.55 9.54 -7.11
C VAL A 52 8.73 8.54 -8.24
N HIS A 53 9.04 7.29 -7.90
CA HIS A 53 9.23 6.23 -8.88
C HIS A 53 8.21 5.11 -8.61
N PRO A 54 6.97 5.26 -9.09
CA PRO A 54 5.92 4.31 -8.75
C PRO A 54 6.21 2.92 -9.33
N SER A 55 6.06 1.91 -8.50
CA SER A 55 6.21 0.51 -8.92
C SER A 55 4.87 -0.11 -9.27
N ALA A 56 3.80 0.34 -8.62
CA ALA A 56 2.47 -0.21 -8.85
C ALA A 56 1.41 0.80 -8.43
N VAL A 57 0.28 0.74 -9.10
CA VAL A 57 -0.92 1.48 -8.68
C VAL A 57 -1.99 0.43 -8.45
N LEU A 58 -2.49 0.37 -7.24
CA LEU A 58 -3.47 -0.63 -6.85
C LEU A 58 -4.75 0.04 -6.41
N GLN A 59 -5.87 -0.56 -6.80
CA GLN A 59 -7.19 -0.12 -6.39
C GLN A 59 -7.77 -1.17 -5.47
N VAL A 60 -8.15 -0.77 -4.25
CA VAL A 60 -8.77 -1.66 -3.28
C VAL A 60 -10.11 -1.10 -2.87
N ARG A 61 -10.97 -1.93 -2.33
CA ARG A 61 -12.24 -1.46 -1.83
C ARG A 61 -12.03 -0.54 -0.65
N ARG A 62 -12.83 0.51 -0.58
CA ARG A 62 -12.69 1.49 0.49
C ARG A 62 -12.84 0.85 1.87
N CYS A 63 -13.73 -0.12 1.99
CA CYS A 63 -13.96 -0.79 3.27
C CYS A 63 -12.78 -1.69 3.68
N ASP A 64 -11.92 -2.06 2.73
CA ASP A 64 -10.79 -2.93 3.01
C ASP A 64 -9.52 -2.16 3.39
N TYR A 65 -9.47 -0.86 3.11
CA TYR A 65 -8.27 -0.07 3.38
C TYR A 65 -8.44 0.69 4.70
N LYS A 66 -7.45 0.56 5.58
CA LYS A 66 -7.47 1.21 6.89
C LYS A 66 -6.19 1.99 7.12
N ASP A 67 -5.79 2.76 6.12
CA ASP A 67 -4.67 3.69 6.21
C ASP A 67 -3.31 3.03 6.42
N GLU A 68 -3.17 1.79 6.00
CA GLU A 68 -1.89 1.12 6.01
C GLU A 68 -0.93 1.84 5.05
N THR A 69 0.31 1.99 5.47
CA THR A 69 1.31 2.69 4.67
C THR A 69 2.23 1.75 3.91
N ARG A 70 2.12 0.45 4.15
CA ARG A 70 2.92 -0.55 3.46
C ARG A 70 2.06 -1.74 3.11
N LEU A 71 2.45 -2.40 2.02
CA LEU A 71 1.77 -3.62 1.61
C LEU A 71 2.76 -4.51 0.87
N ARG A 72 2.38 -5.77 0.74
CA ARG A 72 3.14 -6.74 -0.04
C ARG A 72 2.30 -7.14 -1.24
N TYR A 73 2.90 -7.05 -2.41
CA TYR A 73 2.20 -7.37 -3.64
C TYR A 73 3.20 -7.93 -4.65
N GLY A 74 2.86 -9.06 -5.26
CA GLY A 74 3.72 -9.68 -6.25
C GLY A 74 5.08 -10.09 -5.71
N GLY A 75 5.15 -10.45 -4.43
CA GLY A 75 6.41 -10.85 -3.80
C GLY A 75 7.30 -9.69 -3.40
N LYS A 76 6.83 -8.46 -3.54
CA LYS A 76 7.61 -7.27 -3.20
C LYS A 76 6.91 -6.48 -2.11
N THR A 77 7.71 -5.84 -1.27
CA THR A 77 7.17 -4.91 -0.27
C THR A 77 7.12 -3.53 -0.87
N LEU A 78 5.96 -2.91 -0.79
CA LEU A 78 5.71 -1.61 -1.38
C LEU A 78 5.32 -0.63 -0.29
N SER A 79 5.73 0.62 -0.48
CA SER A 79 5.34 1.72 0.38
C SER A 79 4.27 2.54 -0.34
N VAL A 80 3.19 2.86 0.35
CA VAL A 80 2.12 3.69 -0.23
C VAL A 80 2.57 5.14 -0.17
N THR A 81 2.77 5.74 -1.34
CA THR A 81 3.23 7.13 -1.42
C THR A 81 2.10 8.09 -1.66
N ARG A 82 0.98 7.62 -2.18
CA ARG A 82 -0.17 8.48 -2.45
C ARG A 82 -1.45 7.67 -2.30
N VAL A 83 -2.44 8.27 -1.67
CA VAL A 83 -3.75 7.68 -1.46
C VAL A 83 -4.78 8.57 -2.10
N GLN A 84 -5.60 8.02 -2.96
CA GLN A 84 -6.68 8.74 -3.61
C GLN A 84 -7.99 8.02 -3.30
N ARG A 85 -8.88 8.68 -2.62
CA ARG A 85 -10.12 8.08 -2.14
C ARG A 85 -11.30 8.48 -3.02
N THR A 86 -12.11 7.50 -3.33
CA THR A 86 -13.39 7.73 -3.99
C THR A 86 -14.47 7.13 -3.10
N PRO A 87 -15.77 7.33 -3.41
CA PRO A 87 -16.83 6.76 -2.57
C PRO A 87 -16.78 5.25 -2.44
N ASP A 88 -16.31 4.54 -3.46
CA ASP A 88 -16.38 3.08 -3.50
C ASP A 88 -15.04 2.40 -3.29
N TYR A 89 -13.93 3.06 -3.60
CA TYR A 89 -12.63 2.42 -3.55
C TYR A 89 -11.54 3.45 -3.27
N VAL A 90 -10.34 2.92 -3.03
CA VAL A 90 -9.15 3.72 -2.76
C VAL A 90 -8.08 3.30 -3.76
N THR A 91 -7.44 4.28 -4.38
CA THR A 91 -6.33 4.05 -5.29
C THR A 91 -5.04 4.35 -4.56
N LEU A 92 -4.16 3.36 -4.51
CA LEU A 92 -2.89 3.45 -3.79
C LEU A 92 -1.77 3.47 -4.81
N THR A 93 -1.01 4.56 -4.82
CA THR A 93 0.22 4.63 -5.61
C THR A 93 1.35 4.15 -4.73
N CYS A 94 2.05 3.13 -5.17
CA CYS A 94 3.03 2.44 -4.35
C CYS A 94 4.40 2.49 -5.00
N GLU A 95 5.41 2.52 -4.15
CA GLU A 95 6.80 2.52 -4.57
C GLU A 95 7.50 1.36 -3.88
N GLU A 96 8.35 0.66 -4.61
CA GLU A 96 9.04 -0.49 -4.05
C GLU A 96 10.01 -0.05 -2.96
N VAL A 97 9.93 -0.72 -1.82
CA VAL A 97 10.85 -0.46 -0.73
C VAL A 97 12.14 -1.24 -1.01
N THR A 98 13.19 -0.52 -1.32
CA THR A 98 14.49 -1.13 -1.43
C THR A 98 15.06 -1.09 -0.04
N SER A 99 15.05 -2.22 0.60
CA SER A 99 15.61 -2.25 1.90
C SER A 99 17.08 -2.51 1.82
N ASP A 100 17.70 -1.87 2.35
CA ASP A 100 19.01 -2.15 2.44
C ASP A 100 19.49 -2.24 3.74
N ARG A 101 19.11 -2.42 3.88
CA ARG A 101 19.34 -2.41 4.61
C ARG A 101 19.48 -2.42 5.06
N GLY A 102 19.46 -2.62 4.79
CA GLY A 102 19.82 -2.62 5.43
C GLY A 102 19.73 -2.43 6.19
#